data_a5b7ec6f679d7387358d229ecccad2ae
#
_entry.id   a5b7ec6f679d7387358d229ecccad2ae
#
_cell.length_a   1.000
_cell.length_b   1.000
_cell.length_c   1.000
_cell.angle_alpha   90.00
_cell.angle_beta   90.00
_cell.angle_gamma   90.00
#
_symmetry.space_group_name_H-M   'P 1'
#
loop_
_entity.id
_entity.type
_entity.pdbx_description
1 polymer ?
#
loop_
_entity_poly.entity_id
_entity_poly.type
_entity_poly.pdbx_seq_one_letter_code
_entity_poly.pdbx_strand_id
1 'polypeptide(L)'
;MSSNAQQAEIFKLKKFKVSVLNDSIQETSGLSLFEGKLYTFNDSGNPAELYEIDKTSGKILNTLKTKVENKDWKALANDGENFYIGDFGNNTGTRKDLKIYKIPFQNNQLINDSLKTIFFYYPEQQDFTPKNINTDFDLESMIYLNGKIHIFTKEWASKSTTHFTIDPENFENQSAQKIESYKTGFMISDASYYGKKLFVVGYTKKTEVFLMVFNESEPGI
;
A
#
# COMPACT_ATOMS: atom_id res chain seq x y z
N MET A 1 -6.75 19.04 28.25
CA MET A 1 -6.78 19.13 26.79
C MET A 1 -7.79 18.09 26.31
N SER A 2 -8.93 18.51 25.79
CA SER A 2 -9.95 17.58 25.30
C SER A 2 -9.47 17.03 23.97
N SER A 3 -9.19 15.72 23.92
CA SER A 3 -9.02 15.02 22.65
C SER A 3 -10.36 15.08 21.90
N ASN A 4 -10.41 15.81 20.81
CA ASN A 4 -11.52 15.69 19.87
C ASN A 4 -11.44 14.27 19.29
N ALA A 5 -12.27 13.37 19.80
CA ALA A 5 -12.46 12.07 19.18
C ALA A 5 -12.93 12.31 17.75
N GLN A 6 -12.15 11.92 16.75
CA GLN A 6 -12.59 11.96 15.35
C GLN A 6 -13.86 11.13 15.24
N GLN A 7 -14.93 11.76 14.76
CA GLN A 7 -16.22 11.09 14.58
C GLN A 7 -16.11 10.20 13.33
N ALA A 8 -16.10 8.87 13.51
CA ALA A 8 -16.08 7.93 12.41
C ALA A 8 -17.43 7.95 11.68
N GLU A 9 -17.39 8.19 10.36
CA GLU A 9 -18.56 8.05 9.51
C GLU A 9 -18.65 6.62 8.96
N ILE A 10 -19.81 6.00 9.03
CA ILE A 10 -20.07 4.65 8.51
C ILE A 10 -20.67 4.75 7.11
N PHE A 11 -19.93 4.26 6.11
CA PHE A 11 -20.36 4.23 4.72
C PHE A 11 -20.82 2.83 4.30
N LYS A 12 -21.98 2.76 3.63
CA LYS A 12 -22.44 1.52 2.97
C LYS A 12 -21.74 1.36 1.62
N LEU A 13 -20.55 0.76 1.61
CA LEU A 13 -19.68 0.62 0.43
C LEU A 13 -20.40 0.03 -0.79
N LYS A 14 -21.37 -0.86 -0.61
CA LYS A 14 -22.16 -1.45 -1.70
C LYS A 14 -22.82 -0.44 -2.62
N LYS A 15 -23.14 0.78 -2.11
CA LYS A 15 -23.72 1.87 -2.91
C LYS A 15 -22.69 2.53 -3.85
N PHE A 16 -21.42 2.35 -3.60
CA PHE A 16 -20.29 2.94 -4.34
C PHE A 16 -19.59 1.94 -5.24
N LYS A 17 -20.16 0.72 -5.37
CA LYS A 17 -19.62 -0.29 -6.29
C LYS A 17 -19.71 0.23 -7.73
N VAL A 18 -18.58 0.37 -8.40
CA VAL A 18 -18.47 0.82 -9.79
C VAL A 18 -18.60 -0.36 -10.74
N SER A 19 -17.74 -1.39 -10.55
CA SER A 19 -17.74 -2.56 -11.44
C SER A 19 -17.22 -3.80 -10.70
N VAL A 20 -17.12 -4.91 -11.43
CA VAL A 20 -16.39 -6.12 -11.02
C VAL A 20 -15.19 -6.23 -11.94
N LEU A 21 -14.02 -6.50 -11.37
CA LEU A 21 -12.79 -6.67 -12.13
C LEU A 21 -12.84 -7.96 -12.96
N ASN A 22 -11.99 -8.03 -13.99
CA ASN A 22 -11.83 -9.20 -14.82
C ASN A 22 -11.31 -10.40 -14.00
N ASP A 23 -11.72 -11.62 -14.36
CA ASP A 23 -11.34 -12.85 -13.65
C ASP A 23 -9.82 -13.12 -13.61
N SER A 24 -9.04 -12.51 -14.51
CA SER A 24 -7.57 -12.56 -14.47
C SER A 24 -6.95 -11.66 -13.40
N ILE A 25 -7.76 -10.80 -12.75
CA ILE A 25 -7.35 -9.93 -11.63
C ILE A 25 -8.06 -10.44 -10.37
N GLN A 26 -7.78 -11.68 -9.98
CA GLN A 26 -8.49 -12.34 -8.85
C GLN A 26 -7.96 -11.92 -7.48
N GLU A 27 -6.69 -11.60 -7.39
CA GLU A 27 -5.99 -11.23 -6.15
C GLU A 27 -5.48 -9.79 -6.22
N THR A 28 -6.36 -8.88 -6.69
CA THR A 28 -6.00 -7.45 -6.77
C THR A 28 -5.49 -6.94 -5.44
N SER A 29 -4.25 -6.44 -5.47
CA SER A 29 -3.59 -5.78 -4.36
C SER A 29 -2.95 -4.49 -4.86
N GLY A 30 -3.14 -3.39 -4.16
CA GLY A 30 -2.70 -2.07 -4.58
C GLY A 30 -3.47 -1.49 -5.76
N LEU A 31 -3.81 -0.21 -5.66
CA LEU A 31 -4.53 0.53 -6.68
C LEU A 31 -3.95 1.95 -6.77
N SER A 32 -3.56 2.38 -7.97
CA SER A 32 -2.96 3.70 -8.17
C SER A 32 -3.53 4.42 -9.37
N LEU A 33 -3.82 5.71 -9.20
CA LEU A 33 -4.22 6.59 -10.29
C LEU A 33 -2.98 7.34 -10.79
N PHE A 34 -2.58 7.09 -12.05
CA PHE A 34 -1.45 7.73 -12.70
C PHE A 34 -1.91 8.42 -13.98
N GLU A 35 -1.73 9.74 -14.10
CA GLU A 35 -2.18 10.53 -15.27
C GLU A 35 -3.65 10.27 -15.66
N GLY A 36 -4.53 10.10 -14.67
CA GLY A 36 -5.95 9.85 -14.90
C GLY A 36 -6.31 8.41 -15.31
N LYS A 37 -5.35 7.51 -15.41
CA LYS A 37 -5.50 6.07 -15.67
C LYS A 37 -5.37 5.29 -14.37
N LEU A 38 -6.10 4.19 -14.25
CA LEU A 38 -6.12 3.36 -13.06
C LEU A 38 -5.29 2.10 -13.28
N TYR A 39 -4.37 1.82 -12.36
CA TYR A 39 -3.46 0.68 -12.40
C TYR A 39 -3.61 -0.17 -11.16
N THR A 40 -3.45 -1.47 -11.34
CA THR A 40 -3.43 -2.47 -10.27
C THR A 40 -2.51 -3.63 -10.64
N PHE A 41 -2.34 -4.58 -9.73
CA PHE A 41 -1.62 -5.84 -9.94
C PHE A 41 -2.26 -6.95 -9.08
N ASN A 42 -1.88 -8.18 -9.33
CA ASN A 42 -2.21 -9.31 -8.47
C ASN A 42 -1.14 -9.53 -7.39
N ASP A 43 -1.55 -10.02 -6.23
CA ASP A 43 -0.72 -10.41 -5.10
C ASP A 43 0.32 -11.50 -5.45
N SER A 44 1.05 -11.97 -4.46
CA SER A 44 2.08 -13.01 -4.55
C SER A 44 1.63 -14.27 -5.31
N GLY A 45 2.60 -14.92 -5.98
CA GLY A 45 2.34 -16.11 -6.80
C GLY A 45 1.78 -15.84 -8.20
N ASN A 46 1.50 -14.59 -8.52
CA ASN A 46 1.03 -14.14 -9.82
C ASN A 46 2.17 -13.51 -10.65
N PRO A 47 1.97 -13.35 -11.98
CA PRO A 47 2.93 -12.64 -12.81
C PRO A 47 3.25 -11.23 -12.29
N ALA A 48 4.51 -10.82 -12.44
CA ALA A 48 4.97 -9.48 -12.07
C ALA A 48 4.57 -8.45 -13.13
N GLU A 49 3.29 -8.10 -13.15
CA GLU A 49 2.65 -7.26 -14.16
C GLU A 49 1.76 -6.20 -13.51
N LEU A 50 1.72 -5.00 -14.08
CA LEU A 50 0.71 -3.99 -13.78
C LEU A 50 -0.38 -4.02 -14.85
N TYR A 51 -1.62 -3.92 -14.44
CA TYR A 51 -2.80 -3.86 -15.32
C TYR A 51 -3.37 -2.45 -15.32
N GLU A 52 -3.40 -1.80 -16.50
CA GLU A 52 -4.24 -0.62 -16.70
C GLU A 52 -5.68 -1.09 -16.84
N ILE A 53 -6.58 -0.56 -16.01
CA ILE A 53 -7.98 -0.95 -15.98
C ILE A 53 -8.89 0.24 -16.30
N ASP A 54 -9.98 -0.04 -17.01
CA ASP A 54 -11.03 0.94 -17.24
C ASP A 54 -11.76 1.27 -15.94
N LYS A 55 -11.82 2.53 -15.58
CA LYS A 55 -12.36 3.01 -14.30
C LYS A 55 -13.85 2.75 -14.11
N THR A 56 -14.58 2.49 -15.18
CA THR A 56 -16.04 2.30 -15.16
C THR A 56 -16.45 0.84 -15.31
N SER A 57 -15.77 0.10 -16.19
CA SER A 57 -16.09 -1.30 -16.48
C SER A 57 -15.20 -2.32 -15.76
N GLY A 58 -14.04 -1.88 -15.21
CA GLY A 58 -13.05 -2.77 -14.60
C GLY A 58 -12.32 -3.69 -15.60
N LYS A 59 -12.46 -3.46 -16.90
CA LYS A 59 -11.79 -4.25 -17.95
C LYS A 59 -10.32 -3.87 -18.01
N ILE A 60 -9.45 -4.86 -18.28
CA ILE A 60 -8.04 -4.63 -18.57
C ILE A 60 -7.94 -3.94 -19.93
N LEU A 61 -7.27 -2.79 -19.97
CA LEU A 61 -6.97 -2.03 -21.17
C LEU A 61 -5.56 -2.30 -21.68
N ASN A 62 -4.61 -2.53 -20.74
CA ASN A 62 -3.22 -2.77 -21.06
C ASN A 62 -2.56 -3.60 -19.94
N THR A 63 -1.49 -4.32 -20.30
CA THR A 63 -0.66 -5.08 -19.35
C THR A 63 0.79 -4.66 -19.49
N LEU A 64 1.38 -4.19 -18.41
CA LEU A 64 2.75 -3.71 -18.34
C LEU A 64 3.60 -4.73 -17.59
N LYS A 65 4.54 -5.36 -18.29
CA LYS A 65 5.44 -6.35 -17.70
C LYS A 65 6.62 -5.67 -16.99
N THR A 66 6.90 -6.13 -15.79
CA THR A 66 8.10 -5.71 -15.06
C THR A 66 9.23 -6.72 -15.25
N LYS A 67 10.48 -6.32 -14.93
CA LYS A 67 11.66 -7.21 -14.87
C LYS A 67 11.98 -7.65 -13.45
N VAL A 68 11.09 -7.43 -12.48
CA VAL A 68 11.29 -7.82 -11.08
C VAL A 68 10.41 -9.01 -10.71
N GLU A 69 10.74 -9.68 -9.62
CA GLU A 69 9.94 -10.76 -9.06
C GLU A 69 8.75 -10.19 -8.27
N ASN A 70 7.59 -10.81 -8.38
CA ASN A 70 6.48 -10.64 -7.44
C ASN A 70 6.62 -11.68 -6.33
N LYS A 71 7.34 -11.31 -5.25
CA LYS A 71 7.48 -12.18 -4.08
C LYS A 71 6.27 -12.06 -3.17
N ASP A 72 5.90 -10.81 -2.84
CA ASP A 72 4.72 -10.52 -2.02
C ASP A 72 4.32 -9.04 -2.18
N TRP A 73 3.87 -8.70 -3.40
CA TRP A 73 3.46 -7.33 -3.73
C TRP A 73 2.15 -6.99 -3.03
N LYS A 74 2.10 -5.81 -2.39
CA LYS A 74 0.94 -5.39 -1.58
C LYS A 74 0.41 -4.02 -1.92
N ALA A 75 1.25 -3.07 -2.33
CA ALA A 75 0.81 -1.71 -2.55
C ALA A 75 1.40 -1.09 -3.81
N LEU A 76 0.67 -0.16 -4.40
CA LEU A 76 1.05 0.60 -5.59
C LEU A 76 0.87 2.09 -5.33
N ALA A 77 1.93 2.85 -5.48
CA ALA A 77 1.90 4.31 -5.43
C ALA A 77 2.60 4.92 -6.65
N ASN A 78 2.50 6.23 -6.85
CA ASN A 78 3.25 6.96 -7.86
C ASN A 78 3.53 8.40 -7.43
N ASP A 79 4.55 9.01 -8.04
CA ASP A 79 4.93 10.41 -7.85
C ASP A 79 4.63 11.29 -9.10
N GLY A 80 3.96 10.72 -10.11
CA GLY A 80 3.70 11.35 -11.40
C GLY A 80 4.79 11.11 -12.46
N GLU A 81 5.92 10.50 -12.08
CA GLU A 81 7.01 10.11 -13.00
C GLU A 81 7.36 8.62 -12.86
N ASN A 82 7.22 8.07 -11.67
CA ASN A 82 7.59 6.69 -11.34
C ASN A 82 6.41 5.96 -10.69
N PHE A 83 6.31 4.66 -10.96
CA PHE A 83 5.57 3.74 -10.11
C PHE A 83 6.45 3.25 -8.96
N TYR A 84 5.83 3.13 -7.79
CA TYR A 84 6.39 2.47 -6.62
C TYR A 84 5.59 1.22 -6.33
N ILE A 85 6.24 0.05 -6.41
CA ILE A 85 5.62 -1.26 -6.13
C ILE A 85 6.18 -1.78 -4.81
N GLY A 86 5.32 -1.95 -3.82
CA GLY A 86 5.69 -2.44 -2.51
C GLY A 86 5.73 -3.98 -2.47
N ASP A 87 6.93 -4.56 -2.45
CA ASP A 87 7.18 -5.99 -2.24
C ASP A 87 7.59 -6.21 -0.79
N PHE A 88 6.61 -6.20 0.09
CA PHE A 88 6.84 -6.11 1.53
C PHE A 88 5.82 -6.84 2.41
N GLY A 89 4.90 -7.63 1.83
CA GLY A 89 4.01 -8.46 2.63
C GLY A 89 4.79 -9.35 3.60
N ASN A 90 4.36 -9.40 4.86
CA ASN A 90 5.11 -10.04 5.94
C ASN A 90 4.17 -10.61 7.02
N ASN A 91 3.11 -11.27 6.62
CA ASN A 91 2.05 -11.75 7.50
C ASN A 91 2.50 -12.77 8.55
N THR A 92 3.67 -13.38 8.36
CA THR A 92 4.31 -14.26 9.35
C THR A 92 5.35 -13.55 10.21
N GLY A 93 5.74 -12.31 9.87
CA GLY A 93 6.75 -11.52 10.59
C GLY A 93 8.19 -11.98 10.37
N THR A 94 8.47 -12.76 9.33
CA THR A 94 9.80 -13.40 9.11
C THR A 94 10.69 -12.69 8.11
N ARG A 95 10.15 -11.77 7.30
CA ARG A 95 10.89 -11.14 6.20
C ARG A 95 11.91 -10.13 6.69
N LYS A 96 13.11 -10.19 6.08
CA LYS A 96 14.23 -9.28 6.30
C LYS A 96 14.63 -8.53 5.03
N ASP A 97 13.89 -8.77 3.93
CA ASP A 97 14.15 -8.27 2.60
C ASP A 97 13.00 -7.39 2.07
N LEU A 98 12.42 -6.58 2.96
CA LEU A 98 11.36 -5.65 2.61
C LEU A 98 11.89 -4.62 1.62
N LYS A 99 11.14 -4.38 0.54
CA LYS A 99 11.62 -3.50 -0.52
C LYS A 99 10.48 -2.85 -1.29
N ILE A 100 10.82 -1.75 -1.95
CA ILE A 100 9.95 -1.03 -2.87
C ILE A 100 10.71 -0.91 -4.19
N TYR A 101 10.08 -1.28 -5.29
CA TYR A 101 10.63 -1.05 -6.62
C TYR A 101 10.17 0.32 -7.13
N LYS A 102 11.12 1.18 -7.49
CA LYS A 102 10.89 2.47 -8.15
C LYS A 102 11.14 2.28 -9.64
N ILE A 103 10.10 2.40 -10.46
CA ILE A 103 10.16 2.14 -11.91
C ILE A 103 9.69 3.39 -12.64
N PRO A 104 10.55 4.08 -13.42
CA PRO A 104 10.12 5.20 -14.23
C PRO A 104 9.07 4.77 -15.26
N PHE A 105 8.08 5.64 -15.49
CA PHE A 105 6.99 5.38 -16.40
C PHE A 105 6.86 6.53 -17.40
N GLN A 106 7.04 6.24 -18.68
CA GLN A 106 6.99 7.23 -19.75
C GLN A 106 6.35 6.63 -20.99
N ASN A 107 5.59 7.44 -21.73
CA ASN A 107 4.93 7.03 -22.97
C ASN A 107 4.11 5.73 -22.82
N ASN A 108 3.40 5.57 -21.72
CA ASN A 108 2.63 4.38 -21.34
C ASN A 108 3.48 3.09 -21.24
N GLN A 109 4.76 3.19 -20.89
CA GLN A 109 5.67 2.06 -20.73
C GLN A 109 6.50 2.19 -19.45
N LEU A 110 6.75 1.06 -18.80
CA LEU A 110 7.72 0.96 -17.70
C LEU A 110 9.14 0.96 -18.25
N ILE A 111 10.00 1.87 -17.77
CA ILE A 111 11.41 1.92 -18.15
C ILE A 111 12.20 0.98 -17.24
N ASN A 112 12.03 -0.32 -17.48
CA ASN A 112 12.60 -1.37 -16.65
C ASN A 112 14.13 -1.31 -16.49
N ASP A 113 14.87 -0.78 -17.47
CA ASP A 113 16.33 -0.68 -17.41
C ASP A 113 16.82 0.44 -16.45
N SER A 114 15.92 1.34 -16.05
CA SER A 114 16.16 2.39 -15.06
C SER A 114 15.55 2.10 -13.70
N LEU A 115 15.06 0.89 -13.49
CA LEU A 115 14.48 0.44 -12.24
C LEU A 115 15.49 0.56 -11.09
N LYS A 116 15.02 1.03 -9.94
CA LYS A 116 15.76 1.08 -8.68
C LYS A 116 15.02 0.27 -7.62
N THR A 117 15.78 -0.27 -6.66
CA THR A 117 15.21 -0.98 -5.50
C THR A 117 15.55 -0.21 -4.23
N ILE A 118 14.53 0.08 -3.44
CA ILE A 118 14.63 0.75 -2.15
C ILE A 118 14.45 -0.33 -1.08
N PHE A 119 15.51 -0.65 -0.34
CA PHE A 119 15.45 -1.60 0.77
C PHE A 119 15.17 -0.85 2.07
N PHE A 120 14.39 -1.47 2.96
CA PHE A 120 14.12 -0.90 4.27
C PHE A 120 13.87 -1.99 5.32
N TYR A 121 13.92 -1.58 6.58
CA TYR A 121 13.63 -2.43 7.72
C TYR A 121 12.95 -1.61 8.83
N TYR A 122 12.23 -2.31 9.71
CA TYR A 122 11.70 -1.72 10.94
C TYR A 122 12.73 -1.84 12.05
N PRO A 123 13.24 -0.74 12.62
CA PRO A 123 14.24 -0.81 13.71
C PRO A 123 13.70 -1.49 14.97
N GLU A 124 12.38 -1.46 15.18
CA GLU A 124 11.72 -2.10 16.29
C GLU A 124 11.54 -3.62 16.12
N GLN A 125 11.62 -4.17 14.91
CA GLN A 125 11.48 -5.60 14.67
C GLN A 125 12.78 -6.33 14.97
N GLN A 126 12.87 -6.95 16.17
CA GLN A 126 14.03 -7.72 16.61
C GLN A 126 13.80 -9.24 16.53
N ASP A 127 12.55 -9.68 16.51
CA ASP A 127 12.16 -11.08 16.44
C ASP A 127 11.54 -11.42 15.09
N PHE A 128 12.16 -12.35 14.38
CA PHE A 128 11.77 -12.83 13.06
C PHE A 128 11.28 -14.30 13.08
N THR A 129 10.97 -14.80 14.27
CA THR A 129 10.32 -16.12 14.37
C THR A 129 8.90 -16.09 13.80
N PRO A 130 8.44 -17.15 13.10
CA PRO A 130 7.11 -17.16 12.50
C PRO A 130 6.00 -16.93 13.54
N LYS A 131 5.11 -15.98 13.29
CA LYS A 131 4.03 -15.54 14.19
C LYS A 131 2.64 -16.06 13.79
N ASN A 132 2.50 -16.79 12.68
CA ASN A 132 1.23 -17.32 12.17
C ASN A 132 0.09 -16.27 12.22
N ILE A 133 0.21 -15.22 11.39
CA ILE A 133 -0.76 -14.10 11.33
C ILE A 133 -0.99 -13.46 12.71
N ASN A 134 0.09 -13.20 13.42
CA ASN A 134 0.08 -12.54 14.73
C ASN A 134 1.30 -11.64 14.93
N THR A 135 1.64 -10.89 13.88
CA THR A 135 2.72 -9.88 13.86
C THR A 135 2.13 -8.48 13.72
N ASP A 136 2.85 -7.48 14.16
CA ASP A 136 2.55 -6.07 13.91
C ASP A 136 3.50 -5.44 12.87
N PHE A 137 4.28 -6.28 12.17
CA PHE A 137 5.23 -5.88 11.13
C PHE A 137 4.85 -6.38 9.73
N ASP A 138 3.56 -6.68 9.51
CA ASP A 138 3.03 -6.85 8.17
C ASP A 138 2.73 -5.50 7.53
N LEU A 139 2.75 -5.43 6.20
CA LEU A 139 2.58 -4.17 5.47
C LEU A 139 1.75 -4.42 4.21
N GLU A 140 0.72 -3.60 4.03
CA GLU A 140 -0.17 -3.70 2.88
C GLU A 140 -0.50 -2.36 2.21
N SER A 141 -0.10 -1.23 2.80
CA SER A 141 -0.49 0.07 2.29
C SER A 141 0.66 1.06 2.18
N MET A 142 0.65 1.81 1.09
CA MET A 142 1.69 2.78 0.75
C MET A 142 1.10 3.92 -0.07
N ILE A 143 1.52 5.15 0.24
CA ILE A 143 1.26 6.32 -0.59
C ILE A 143 2.56 7.10 -0.82
N TYR A 144 2.61 7.90 -1.89
CA TYR A 144 3.65 8.90 -2.09
C TYR A 144 3.07 10.28 -1.81
N LEU A 145 3.70 11.03 -0.93
CA LEU A 145 3.27 12.38 -0.55
C LEU A 145 4.46 13.23 -0.12
N ASN A 146 4.51 14.47 -0.59
CA ASN A 146 5.51 15.48 -0.19
C ASN A 146 6.97 14.98 -0.26
N GLY A 147 7.32 14.23 -1.33
CA GLY A 147 8.68 13.75 -1.55
C GLY A 147 9.07 12.54 -0.69
N LYS A 148 8.12 11.92 0.00
CA LYS A 148 8.34 10.72 0.83
C LYS A 148 7.38 9.61 0.46
N ILE A 149 7.81 8.37 0.71
CA ILE A 149 6.93 7.22 0.73
C ILE A 149 6.42 7.07 2.16
N HIS A 150 5.11 7.07 2.33
CA HIS A 150 4.43 6.82 3.59
C HIS A 150 3.87 5.40 3.56
N ILE A 151 4.14 4.61 4.58
CA ILE A 151 3.67 3.24 4.74
C ILE A 151 2.90 3.08 6.05
N PHE A 152 1.86 2.25 6.02
CA PHE A 152 1.00 2.00 7.17
C PHE A 152 0.93 0.49 7.42
N THR A 153 1.40 0.06 8.59
CA THR A 153 1.47 -1.37 8.96
C THR A 153 0.09 -1.99 9.08
N LYS A 154 -0.01 -3.26 8.70
CA LYS A 154 -1.15 -4.12 8.95
C LYS A 154 -0.87 -4.92 10.22
N GLU A 155 -1.35 -4.44 11.35
CA GLU A 155 -1.02 -5.01 12.65
C GLU A 155 -2.02 -6.09 13.05
N TRP A 156 -1.62 -7.34 12.87
CA TRP A 156 -2.44 -8.51 13.15
C TRP A 156 -2.65 -8.79 14.65
N ALA A 157 -1.68 -8.44 15.50
CA ALA A 157 -1.74 -8.64 16.94
C ALA A 157 -2.50 -7.51 17.62
N SER A 158 -2.05 -6.28 17.45
CA SER A 158 -2.56 -5.09 18.14
C SER A 158 -3.90 -4.56 17.60
N LYS A 159 -4.24 -4.84 16.32
CA LYS A 159 -5.35 -4.21 15.57
C LYS A 159 -5.17 -2.69 15.48
N SER A 160 -3.97 -2.27 15.24
CA SER A 160 -3.54 -0.90 15.08
C SER A 160 -2.86 -0.71 13.73
N THR A 161 -2.32 0.46 13.50
CA THR A 161 -1.39 0.76 12.43
C THR A 161 -0.31 1.68 12.93
N THR A 162 0.90 1.48 12.45
CA THR A 162 2.00 2.42 12.63
C THR A 162 2.36 3.03 11.30
N HIS A 163 2.40 4.34 11.26
CA HIS A 163 2.82 5.15 10.13
C HIS A 163 4.34 5.33 10.17
N PHE A 164 4.99 4.99 9.06
CA PHE A 164 6.42 5.24 8.84
C PHE A 164 6.62 6.01 7.54
N THR A 165 7.77 6.66 7.42
CA THR A 165 8.24 7.23 6.17
C THR A 165 9.53 6.60 5.71
N ILE A 166 9.70 6.56 4.37
CA ILE A 166 10.88 6.03 3.67
C ILE A 166 11.32 7.05 2.65
N ASP A 167 12.63 7.24 2.52
CA ASP A 167 13.22 8.13 1.52
C ASP A 167 13.23 7.42 0.14
N PRO A 168 12.51 7.93 -0.88
CA PRO A 168 12.46 7.32 -2.20
C PRO A 168 13.75 7.46 -3.01
N GLU A 169 14.70 8.28 -2.55
CA GLU A 169 15.99 8.50 -3.21
C GLU A 169 17.16 7.79 -2.49
N ASN A 170 16.91 7.15 -1.36
CA ASN A 170 17.91 6.35 -0.67
C ASN A 170 17.79 4.88 -1.10
N PHE A 171 18.77 4.39 -1.87
CA PHE A 171 18.79 3.01 -2.38
C PHE A 171 19.65 2.06 -1.53
N GLU A 172 20.20 2.52 -0.43
CA GLU A 172 20.79 1.68 0.58
C GLU A 172 19.70 1.09 1.50
N ASN A 173 20.07 0.09 2.30
CA ASN A 173 19.12 -0.48 3.27
C ASN A 173 18.88 0.52 4.41
N GLN A 174 17.73 1.17 4.40
CA GLN A 174 17.39 2.26 5.31
C GLN A 174 16.42 1.83 6.41
N SER A 175 16.51 2.50 7.54
CA SER A 175 15.52 2.40 8.61
C SER A 175 14.25 3.13 8.23
N ALA A 176 13.09 2.47 8.31
CA ALA A 176 11.81 3.15 8.25
C ALA A 176 11.67 4.10 9.44
N GLN A 177 11.36 5.38 9.15
CA GLN A 177 11.24 6.41 10.18
C GLN A 177 9.83 6.43 10.74
N LYS A 178 9.68 6.02 11.99
CA LYS A 178 8.38 6.01 12.68
C LYS A 178 7.89 7.44 12.91
N ILE A 179 6.64 7.69 12.53
CA ILE A 179 5.94 8.96 12.72
C ILE A 179 4.99 8.84 13.91
N GLU A 180 4.01 7.93 13.83
CA GLU A 180 2.97 7.76 14.83
C GLU A 180 2.37 6.36 14.80
N SER A 181 1.53 6.04 15.77
CA SER A 181 0.73 4.81 15.79
C SER A 181 -0.72 5.16 16.13
N TYR A 182 -1.65 4.47 15.49
CA TYR A 182 -3.07 4.71 15.67
C TYR A 182 -3.84 3.39 15.85
N LYS A 183 -4.72 3.35 16.86
CA LYS A 183 -5.56 2.18 17.13
C LYS A 183 -6.79 2.21 16.24
N THR A 184 -6.77 1.46 15.16
CA THR A 184 -7.87 1.37 14.20
C THR A 184 -8.99 0.43 14.64
N GLY A 185 -8.67 -0.62 15.38
CA GLY A 185 -9.59 -1.71 15.72
C GLY A 185 -9.76 -2.75 14.61
N PHE A 186 -9.10 -2.55 13.46
CA PHE A 186 -9.09 -3.46 12.30
C PHE A 186 -7.72 -3.42 11.62
N MET A 187 -7.42 -4.38 10.76
CA MET A 187 -6.19 -4.44 9.99
C MET A 187 -6.33 -3.60 8.72
N ILE A 188 -5.41 -2.64 8.49
CA ILE A 188 -5.37 -1.83 7.27
C ILE A 188 -4.88 -2.69 6.11
N SER A 189 -5.53 -2.59 4.95
CA SER A 189 -5.16 -3.30 3.71
C SER A 189 -4.84 -2.38 2.53
N ASP A 190 -5.24 -1.11 2.58
CA ASP A 190 -4.83 -0.11 1.59
C ASP A 190 -5.03 1.31 2.12
N ALA A 191 -4.34 2.28 1.51
CA ALA A 191 -4.42 3.70 1.86
C ALA A 191 -4.39 4.58 0.60
N SER A 192 -5.09 5.71 0.66
CA SER A 192 -5.07 6.72 -0.40
C SER A 192 -5.17 8.11 0.23
N TYR A 193 -4.49 9.09 -0.37
CA TYR A 193 -4.53 10.47 0.07
C TYR A 193 -5.12 11.37 -1.00
N TYR A 194 -6.13 12.14 -0.63
CA TYR A 194 -6.75 13.11 -1.52
C TYR A 194 -7.42 14.24 -0.74
N GLY A 195 -7.27 15.47 -1.20
CA GLY A 195 -7.97 16.62 -0.66
C GLY A 195 -7.70 16.86 0.83
N LYS A 196 -6.45 16.70 1.29
CA LYS A 196 -6.02 16.81 2.69
C LYS A 196 -6.67 15.79 3.62
N LYS A 197 -6.97 14.63 3.07
CA LYS A 197 -7.53 13.50 3.83
C LYS A 197 -6.80 12.21 3.47
N LEU A 198 -6.46 11.44 4.47
CA LEU A 198 -6.01 10.07 4.34
C LEU A 198 -7.22 9.14 4.48
N PHE A 199 -7.44 8.34 3.46
CA PHE A 199 -8.46 7.28 3.44
C PHE A 199 -7.74 5.96 3.64
N VAL A 200 -8.16 5.19 4.62
CA VAL A 200 -7.65 3.83 4.84
C VAL A 200 -8.81 2.84 4.83
N VAL A 201 -8.59 1.73 4.14
CA VAL A 201 -9.53 0.60 4.13
C VAL A 201 -8.91 -0.59 4.82
N GLY A 202 -9.74 -1.46 5.37
CA GLY A 202 -9.26 -2.65 6.03
C GLY A 202 -10.39 -3.53 6.54
N TYR A 203 -10.05 -4.56 7.28
CA TYR A 203 -11.04 -5.52 7.74
C TYR A 203 -10.66 -6.15 9.09
N THR A 204 -11.67 -6.70 9.77
CA THR A 204 -11.47 -7.51 10.97
C THR A 204 -11.29 -8.99 10.61
N LYS A 205 -10.82 -9.80 11.58
CA LYS A 205 -10.78 -11.28 11.43
C LYS A 205 -12.17 -11.91 11.16
N LYS A 206 -13.27 -11.16 11.38
CA LYS A 206 -14.64 -11.56 11.04
C LYS A 206 -15.07 -11.11 9.65
N THR A 207 -14.13 -10.61 8.82
CA THR A 207 -14.39 -10.09 7.47
C THR A 207 -15.32 -8.88 7.41
N GLU A 208 -15.45 -8.13 8.50
CA GLU A 208 -16.14 -6.84 8.50
C GLU A 208 -15.19 -5.81 7.88
N VAL A 209 -15.65 -5.11 6.84
CA VAL A 209 -14.85 -4.13 6.09
C VAL A 209 -15.13 -2.73 6.60
N PHE A 210 -14.06 -1.95 6.77
CA PHE A 210 -14.08 -0.57 7.25
C PHE A 210 -13.39 0.38 6.28
N LEU A 211 -13.93 1.59 6.19
CA LEU A 211 -13.26 2.75 5.62
C LEU A 211 -13.14 3.78 6.75
N MET A 212 -11.92 4.19 7.05
CA MET A 212 -11.63 5.26 8.00
C MET A 212 -11.02 6.45 7.27
N VAL A 213 -11.36 7.65 7.69
CA VAL A 213 -10.87 8.89 7.07
C VAL A 213 -10.23 9.74 8.16
N PHE A 214 -8.96 10.10 7.94
CA PHE A 214 -8.23 11.03 8.78
C PHE A 214 -8.13 12.38 8.06
N ASN A 215 -8.32 13.46 8.79
CA ASN A 215 -8.02 14.80 8.28
C ASN A 215 -6.55 15.10 8.57
N GLU A 216 -5.89 15.75 7.61
CA GLU A 216 -4.55 16.28 7.81
C GLU A 216 -4.58 17.29 8.97
N SER A 217 -3.78 17.06 10.02
CA SER A 217 -3.67 17.97 11.17
C SER A 217 -2.48 18.92 11.04
N GLU A 218 -1.43 18.48 10.35
CA GLU A 218 -0.24 19.24 10.01
C GLU A 218 0.09 18.98 8.54
N PRO A 219 0.77 19.88 7.81
CA PRO A 219 1.17 19.63 6.44
C PRO A 219 2.02 18.36 6.31
N GLY A 220 1.46 17.31 5.69
CA GLY A 220 2.16 16.05 5.41
C GLY A 220 1.67 14.83 6.16
N ILE A 221 0.44 14.82 6.67
CA ILE A 221 -0.29 13.78 7.42
C ILE A 221 0.03 13.82 8.90
#